data_75211038fa03d7ef219414874c0e47a6
#
_entry.id   75211038fa03d7ef219414874c0e47a6
#
_cell.length_a   1.000
_cell.length_b   1.000
_cell.length_c   1.000
_cell.angle_alpha   90.00
_cell.angle_beta   90.00
_cell.angle_gamma   90.00
#
_symmetry.space_group_name_H-M   'P 1'
#
loop_
_entity.id
_entity.type
_entity.pdbx_description
1 polymer ?
#
loop_
_entity_poly.entity_id
_entity_poly.type
_entity_poly.pdbx_seq_one_letter_code
_entity_poly.pdbx_strand_id
1 'polypeptide(L)'
;MTAFPKVALIGPGAIGTTIAAALFERGRAPMVCGRTAHSALVLRTDEGEIVVPGPVHTDPMAIAAPFDLVFVAVKTTQTEAIAPWLTALCSPDTVVCVLQNGVEQRQQFAPLTGGATVLPSVVWFPAQRDADASVWLRAAPRLTLP
;
A
#
# COMPACT_ATOMS: atom_id res chain seq x y z
N MET A 1 -3.36 5.90 26.76
CA MET A 1 -4.16 5.39 25.62
C MET A 1 -3.26 5.24 24.41
N THR A 2 -3.19 4.02 23.90
CA THR A 2 -2.35 3.73 22.75
C THR A 2 -3.16 4.01 21.47
N ALA A 3 -2.75 4.99 20.71
CA ALA A 3 -3.36 5.24 19.40
C ALA A 3 -2.91 4.17 18.40
N PHE A 4 -3.79 3.77 17.49
CA PHE A 4 -3.40 2.91 16.38
C PHE A 4 -2.43 3.66 15.46
N PRO A 5 -1.43 2.98 14.87
CA PRO A 5 -0.53 3.63 13.94
C PRO A 5 -1.31 4.18 12.74
N LYS A 6 -0.85 5.31 12.24
CA LYS A 6 -1.36 5.87 10.98
C LYS A 6 -0.74 5.08 9.83
N VAL A 7 -1.58 4.48 9.00
CA VAL A 7 -1.14 3.62 7.91
C VAL A 7 -1.58 4.20 6.57
N ALA A 8 -0.65 4.26 5.64
CA ALA A 8 -0.91 4.63 4.25
C ALA A 8 -0.51 3.50 3.31
N LEU A 9 -1.14 3.43 2.16
CA LEU A 9 -0.84 2.46 1.13
C LEU A 9 -0.74 3.18 -0.20
N ILE A 10 0.38 3.01 -0.89
CA ILE A 10 0.63 3.58 -2.22
C ILE A 10 0.47 2.49 -3.26
N GLY A 11 -0.44 2.68 -4.21
CA GLY A 11 -0.66 1.77 -5.32
C GLY A 11 -1.78 0.76 -5.11
N PRO A 12 -3.05 1.15 -5.36
CA PRO A 12 -4.19 0.26 -5.16
C PRO A 12 -4.40 -0.69 -6.35
N GLY A 13 -3.36 -1.41 -6.75
CA GLY A 13 -3.43 -2.49 -7.73
C GLY A 13 -3.86 -3.79 -7.07
N ALA A 14 -3.49 -4.93 -7.67
CA ALA A 14 -3.90 -6.24 -7.15
C ALA A 14 -3.38 -6.48 -5.73
N ILE A 15 -2.10 -6.23 -5.50
CA ILE A 15 -1.48 -6.44 -4.20
C ILE A 15 -1.99 -5.41 -3.19
N GLY A 16 -2.01 -4.13 -3.58
CA GLY A 16 -2.42 -3.05 -2.69
C GLY A 16 -3.87 -3.19 -2.23
N THR A 17 -4.78 -3.52 -3.13
CA THR A 17 -6.19 -3.73 -2.80
C THR A 17 -6.35 -4.89 -1.81
N THR A 18 -5.59 -5.97 -1.97
CA THR A 18 -5.63 -7.10 -1.05
C THR A 18 -5.19 -6.70 0.36
N ILE A 19 -4.09 -5.95 0.47
CA ILE A 19 -3.60 -5.44 1.76
C ILE A 19 -4.61 -4.48 2.39
N ALA A 20 -5.17 -3.56 1.60
CA ALA A 20 -6.15 -2.61 2.09
C ALA A 20 -7.39 -3.31 2.64
N ALA A 21 -7.88 -4.35 1.94
CA ALA A 21 -9.03 -5.13 2.38
C ALA A 21 -8.74 -5.87 3.69
N ALA A 22 -7.55 -6.48 3.81
CA ALA A 22 -7.17 -7.18 5.03
C ALA A 22 -7.11 -6.24 6.24
N LEU A 23 -6.57 -5.04 6.06
CA LEU A 23 -6.52 -4.04 7.11
C LEU A 23 -7.92 -3.51 7.45
N PHE A 24 -8.76 -3.30 6.45
CA PHE A 24 -10.13 -2.85 6.64
C PHE A 24 -10.94 -3.83 7.46
N GLU A 25 -10.79 -5.13 7.21
CA GLU A 25 -11.50 -6.17 7.97
C GLU A 25 -11.11 -6.19 9.46
N ARG A 26 -9.92 -5.67 9.77
CA ARG A 26 -9.44 -5.53 11.15
C ARG A 26 -9.77 -4.18 11.76
N GLY A 27 -10.60 -3.36 11.09
CA GLY A 27 -10.95 -2.04 11.55
C GLY A 27 -9.83 -1.01 11.44
N ARG A 28 -8.85 -1.25 10.54
CA ARG A 28 -7.66 -0.42 10.38
C ARG A 28 -7.41 -0.05 8.92
N ALA A 29 -8.45 0.38 8.21
CA ALA A 29 -8.34 0.77 6.81
C ALA A 29 -7.22 1.81 6.63
N PRO A 30 -6.29 1.61 5.65
CA PRO A 30 -5.23 2.58 5.39
C PRO A 30 -5.76 3.75 4.58
N MET A 31 -5.01 4.86 4.61
CA MET A 31 -5.20 5.92 3.62
C MET A 31 -4.61 5.43 2.30
N VAL A 32 -5.42 5.34 1.26
CA VAL A 32 -4.99 4.81 -0.03
C VAL A 32 -4.59 5.96 -0.95
N CYS A 33 -3.41 5.84 -1.55
CA CYS A 33 -2.82 6.82 -2.45
C CYS A 33 -2.56 6.19 -3.82
N GLY A 34 -2.88 6.90 -4.89
CA GLY A 34 -2.69 6.39 -6.23
C GLY A 34 -2.82 7.45 -7.30
N ARG A 35 -2.70 7.04 -8.57
CA ARG A 35 -2.77 7.95 -9.71
C ARG A 35 -4.20 8.25 -10.15
N THR A 36 -5.12 7.35 -9.88
CA THR A 36 -6.50 7.45 -10.35
C THR A 36 -7.43 7.48 -9.15
N ALA A 37 -8.35 8.44 -9.17
CA ALA A 37 -9.36 8.55 -8.12
C ALA A 37 -10.38 7.41 -8.21
N HIS A 38 -10.66 6.79 -7.07
CA HIS A 38 -11.72 5.80 -6.93
C HIS A 38 -12.48 6.10 -5.64
N SER A 39 -13.78 5.89 -5.65
CA SER A 39 -14.62 6.08 -4.46
C SER A 39 -14.46 4.94 -3.46
N ALA A 40 -14.05 3.76 -3.93
CA ALA A 40 -13.84 2.58 -3.09
C ALA A 40 -12.93 1.59 -3.80
N LEU A 41 -12.39 0.62 -3.04
CA LEU A 41 -11.68 -0.53 -3.58
C LEU A 41 -12.53 -1.78 -3.34
N VAL A 42 -12.48 -2.73 -4.28
CA VAL A 42 -13.27 -3.96 -4.19
C VAL A 42 -12.34 -5.15 -4.32
N LEU A 43 -12.35 -6.02 -3.30
CA LEU A 43 -11.67 -7.30 -3.32
C LEU A 43 -12.71 -8.42 -3.38
N ARG A 44 -12.62 -9.28 -4.40
CA ARG A 44 -13.49 -10.44 -4.55
C ARG A 44 -12.75 -11.71 -4.16
N THR A 45 -13.41 -12.53 -3.37
CA THR A 45 -12.91 -13.84 -2.93
C THR A 45 -13.99 -14.89 -3.14
N ASP A 46 -13.64 -16.15 -2.92
CA ASP A 46 -14.63 -17.25 -2.99
C ASP A 46 -15.74 -17.11 -1.92
N GLU A 47 -15.48 -16.35 -0.87
CA GLU A 47 -16.43 -16.15 0.22
C GLU A 47 -17.30 -14.90 0.02
N GLY A 48 -17.03 -14.11 -1.02
CA GLY A 48 -17.80 -12.90 -1.30
C GLY A 48 -16.91 -11.72 -1.65
N GLU A 49 -17.39 -10.53 -1.35
CA GLU A 49 -16.81 -9.28 -1.77
C GLU A 49 -16.54 -8.38 -0.56
N ILE A 50 -15.35 -7.77 -0.52
CA ILE A 50 -14.98 -6.80 0.49
C ILE A 50 -14.87 -5.44 -0.19
N VAL A 51 -15.66 -4.47 0.26
CA VAL A 51 -15.62 -3.10 -0.26
C VAL A 51 -14.91 -2.22 0.76
N VAL A 52 -13.74 -1.72 0.38
CA VAL A 52 -12.96 -0.80 1.22
C VAL A 52 -13.36 0.62 0.87
N PRO A 53 -13.91 1.41 1.81
CA PRO A 53 -14.31 2.78 1.49
C PRO A 53 -13.10 3.62 1.08
N GLY A 54 -13.31 4.46 0.05
CA GLY A 54 -12.33 5.44 -0.39
C GLY A 54 -12.48 6.76 0.32
N PRO A 55 -12.06 7.84 -0.30
CA PRO A 55 -11.54 7.88 -1.67
C PRO A 55 -10.07 7.45 -1.78
N VAL A 56 -9.63 7.14 -2.99
CA VAL A 56 -8.19 7.05 -3.29
C VAL A 56 -7.66 8.48 -3.47
N HIS A 57 -6.67 8.84 -2.68
CA HIS A 57 -6.05 10.17 -2.73
C HIS A 57 -5.07 10.23 -3.90
N THR A 58 -5.11 11.31 -4.65
CA THR A 58 -4.30 11.47 -5.86
C THR A 58 -3.31 12.63 -5.79
N ASP A 59 -3.36 13.43 -4.73
CA ASP A 59 -2.49 14.60 -4.57
C ASP A 59 -1.59 14.47 -3.34
N PRO A 60 -0.28 14.20 -3.50
CA PRO A 60 0.64 14.12 -2.37
C PRO A 60 0.79 15.44 -1.61
N MET A 61 0.53 16.57 -2.24
CA MET A 61 0.62 17.87 -1.58
C MET A 61 -0.49 18.11 -0.57
N ALA A 62 -1.55 17.30 -0.60
CA ALA A 62 -2.65 17.39 0.36
C ALA A 62 -2.34 16.68 1.69
N ILE A 63 -1.22 15.98 1.81
CA ILE A 63 -0.84 15.27 3.02
C ILE A 63 -0.31 16.27 4.05
N ALA A 64 -0.92 16.28 5.23
CA ALA A 64 -0.62 17.28 6.27
C ALA A 64 0.53 16.86 7.21
N ALA A 65 0.74 15.55 7.41
CA ALA A 65 1.72 15.06 8.36
C ALA A 65 2.20 13.66 7.97
N PRO A 66 3.42 13.24 8.40
CA PRO A 66 3.91 11.90 8.13
C PRO A 66 3.07 10.80 8.77
N PHE A 67 3.17 9.60 8.21
CA PHE A 67 2.49 8.40 8.69
C PHE A 67 3.48 7.48 9.40
N ASP A 68 2.96 6.56 10.20
CA ASP A 68 3.80 5.61 10.97
C ASP A 68 4.24 4.44 10.12
N LEU A 69 3.36 3.96 9.24
CA LEU A 69 3.61 2.80 8.38
C LEU A 69 3.09 3.10 6.98
N VAL A 70 3.93 2.86 5.98
CA VAL A 70 3.59 3.08 4.58
C VAL A 70 3.84 1.78 3.82
N PHE A 71 2.79 1.23 3.20
CA PHE A 71 2.92 0.11 2.28
C PHE A 71 3.11 0.64 0.86
N VAL A 72 4.11 0.10 0.16
CA VAL A 72 4.38 0.45 -1.24
C VAL A 72 4.06 -0.77 -2.10
N ALA A 73 3.01 -0.67 -2.89
CA ALA A 73 2.49 -1.77 -3.71
C ALA A 73 2.44 -1.39 -5.20
N VAL A 74 3.41 -0.61 -5.66
CA VAL A 74 3.53 -0.24 -7.07
C VAL A 74 4.52 -1.16 -7.79
N LYS A 75 4.44 -1.20 -9.11
CA LYS A 75 5.42 -1.93 -9.91
C LYS A 75 6.80 -1.27 -9.80
N THR A 76 7.85 -2.08 -9.95
CA THR A 76 9.24 -1.61 -9.87
C THR A 76 9.52 -0.43 -10.80
N THR A 77 8.91 -0.44 -11.98
CA THR A 77 9.04 0.65 -12.97
C THR A 77 8.41 1.96 -12.53
N GLN A 78 7.59 1.95 -11.47
CA GLN A 78 6.87 3.13 -10.99
C GLN A 78 7.50 3.74 -9.73
N THR A 79 8.64 3.22 -9.28
CA THR A 79 9.25 3.64 -8.02
C THR A 79 9.58 5.13 -7.98
N GLU A 80 10.13 5.69 -9.05
CA GLU A 80 10.45 7.12 -9.10
C GLU A 80 9.19 7.99 -9.13
N ALA A 81 8.12 7.50 -9.74
CA ALA A 81 6.88 8.26 -9.86
C ALA A 81 6.18 8.47 -8.51
N ILE A 82 6.49 7.65 -7.50
CA ILE A 82 5.89 7.76 -6.17
C ILE A 82 6.76 8.56 -5.19
N ALA A 83 7.90 9.09 -5.62
CA ALA A 83 8.78 9.86 -4.74
C ALA A 83 8.05 11.03 -4.03
N PRO A 84 7.16 11.80 -4.68
CA PRO A 84 6.41 12.83 -3.97
C PRO A 84 5.53 12.28 -2.83
N TRP A 85 4.95 11.09 -3.00
CA TRP A 85 4.20 10.43 -1.93
C TRP A 85 5.10 10.07 -0.76
N LEU A 86 6.27 9.51 -1.03
CA LEU A 86 7.21 9.14 0.02
C LEU A 86 7.71 10.36 0.78
N THR A 87 7.98 11.46 0.08
CA THR A 87 8.35 12.72 0.71
C THR A 87 7.26 13.22 1.67
N ALA A 88 6.00 13.11 1.25
CA ALA A 88 4.87 13.60 2.06
C ALA A 88 4.55 12.68 3.25
N LEU A 89 4.68 11.36 3.08
CA LEU A 89 4.23 10.37 4.06
C LEU A 89 5.30 9.93 5.04
N CYS A 90 6.59 10.08 4.70
CA CYS A 90 7.68 9.52 5.49
C CYS A 90 8.38 10.56 6.35
N SER A 91 8.75 10.14 7.56
CA SER A 91 9.69 10.80 8.45
C SER A 91 10.75 9.77 8.86
N PRO A 92 11.82 10.16 9.60
CA PRO A 92 12.78 9.17 10.10
C PRO A 92 12.16 8.08 10.97
N ASP A 93 10.99 8.34 11.56
CA ASP A 93 10.29 7.38 12.41
C ASP A 93 9.33 6.47 11.63
N THR A 94 9.14 6.71 10.35
CA THR A 94 8.23 5.92 9.51
C THR A 94 8.86 4.59 9.13
N VAL A 95 8.04 3.54 9.07
CA VAL A 95 8.44 2.25 8.51
C VAL A 95 7.78 2.12 7.13
N VAL A 96 8.59 1.85 6.11
CA VAL A 96 8.12 1.66 4.74
C VAL A 96 8.22 0.17 4.39
N CYS A 97 7.09 -0.46 4.19
CA CYS A 97 7.01 -1.87 3.81
C CYS A 97 6.85 -1.97 2.29
N VAL A 98 7.88 -2.47 1.62
CA VAL A 98 7.92 -2.53 0.16
C VAL A 98 7.43 -3.89 -0.31
N LEU A 99 6.35 -3.89 -1.09
CA LEU A 99 5.65 -5.08 -1.57
C LEU A 99 5.99 -5.38 -3.03
N GLN A 100 7.22 -5.09 -3.43
CA GLN A 100 7.72 -5.37 -4.78
C GLN A 100 8.60 -6.61 -4.77
N ASN A 101 8.55 -7.38 -5.84
CA ASN A 101 9.48 -8.47 -6.06
C ASN A 101 10.81 -7.90 -6.53
N GLY A 102 11.91 -8.18 -5.79
CA GLY A 102 13.24 -7.69 -6.12
C GLY A 102 14.14 -7.71 -4.90
N VAL A 103 15.44 -7.83 -5.14
CA VAL A 103 16.43 -7.98 -4.06
C VAL A 103 17.07 -6.66 -3.64
N GLU A 104 16.85 -5.58 -4.39
CA GLU A 104 17.51 -4.29 -4.18
C GLU A 104 16.54 -3.22 -3.64
N GLN A 105 15.44 -3.64 -3.06
CA GLN A 105 14.37 -2.73 -2.60
C GLN A 105 14.90 -1.69 -1.62
N ARG A 106 15.70 -2.10 -0.64
CA ARG A 106 16.22 -1.19 0.37
C ARG A 106 17.09 -0.10 -0.24
N GLN A 107 17.94 -0.45 -1.19
CA GLN A 107 18.81 0.50 -1.86
C GLN A 107 18.04 1.47 -2.75
N GLN A 108 16.99 0.99 -3.40
CA GLN A 108 16.16 1.84 -4.25
C GLN A 108 15.34 2.85 -3.44
N PHE A 109 14.83 2.45 -2.28
CA PHE A 109 13.91 3.28 -1.51
C PHE A 109 14.59 4.16 -0.48
N ALA A 110 15.76 3.78 0.04
CA ALA A 110 16.43 4.56 1.08
C ALA A 110 16.62 6.04 0.71
N PRO A 111 17.06 6.41 -0.52
CA PRO A 111 17.20 7.81 -0.87
C PRO A 111 15.87 8.57 -0.96
N LEU A 112 14.75 7.86 -1.10
CA LEU A 112 13.44 8.47 -1.32
C LEU A 112 12.63 8.67 -0.04
N THR A 113 13.05 8.07 1.07
CA THR A 113 12.23 7.96 2.28
C THR A 113 12.66 8.89 3.42
N GLY A 114 13.66 9.74 3.19
CA GLY A 114 14.07 10.72 4.19
C GLY A 114 14.54 10.14 5.51
N GLY A 115 15.18 8.97 5.48
CA GLY A 115 15.70 8.31 6.69
C GLY A 115 14.75 7.30 7.32
N ALA A 116 13.56 7.06 6.73
CA ALA A 116 12.65 6.03 7.22
C ALA A 116 13.27 4.64 7.11
N THR A 117 12.80 3.72 7.95
CA THR A 117 13.19 2.32 7.90
C THR A 117 12.49 1.65 6.73
N VAL A 118 13.24 1.03 5.83
CA VAL A 118 12.70 0.30 4.67
C VAL A 118 12.72 -1.19 4.96
N LEU A 119 11.55 -1.83 4.95
CA LEU A 119 11.38 -3.28 5.11
C LEU A 119 11.03 -3.89 3.77
N PRO A 120 11.96 -4.59 3.11
CA PRO A 120 11.61 -5.39 1.95
C PRO A 120 10.76 -6.57 2.38
N SER A 121 9.76 -6.91 1.56
CA SER A 121 8.87 -8.01 1.88
C SER A 121 8.60 -8.87 0.65
N VAL A 122 8.18 -10.10 0.89
CA VAL A 122 7.85 -11.05 -0.18
C VAL A 122 6.35 -11.30 -0.15
N VAL A 123 5.73 -11.18 -1.30
CA VAL A 123 4.29 -11.36 -1.48
C VAL A 123 4.01 -12.74 -2.04
N TRP A 124 3.16 -13.50 -1.37
CA TRP A 124 2.84 -14.89 -1.69
C TRP A 124 1.32 -15.04 -1.88
N PHE A 125 0.75 -14.35 -2.82
CA PHE A 125 -0.67 -14.59 -3.13
C PHE A 125 -0.99 -14.22 -4.58
N PRO A 126 -1.84 -15.03 -5.24
CA PRO A 126 -2.29 -14.74 -6.58
C PRO A 126 -3.48 -13.80 -6.51
N ALA A 127 -3.26 -12.54 -6.79
CA ALA A 127 -4.31 -11.55 -6.93
C ALA A 127 -4.27 -10.97 -8.34
N GLN A 128 -5.43 -10.79 -8.94
CA GLN A 128 -5.56 -10.30 -10.31
C GLN A 128 -6.56 -9.16 -10.38
N ARG A 129 -6.18 -8.10 -11.08
CA ARG A 129 -7.05 -6.96 -11.32
C ARG A 129 -7.92 -7.21 -12.54
N ASP A 130 -9.23 -7.02 -12.39
CA ASP A 130 -10.20 -7.15 -13.46
C ASP A 130 -10.40 -5.83 -14.22
N ALA A 131 -11.12 -5.89 -15.35
CA ALA A 131 -11.38 -4.72 -16.19
C ALA A 131 -12.19 -3.63 -15.48
N ASP A 132 -13.01 -3.98 -14.50
CA ASP A 132 -13.79 -3.04 -13.69
C ASP A 132 -13.01 -2.48 -12.49
N ALA A 133 -11.69 -2.70 -12.45
CA ALA A 133 -10.78 -2.31 -11.39
C ALA A 133 -10.97 -3.06 -10.07
N SER A 134 -11.87 -4.03 -9.99
CA SER A 134 -11.93 -4.94 -8.83
C SER A 134 -10.77 -5.92 -8.88
N VAL A 135 -10.45 -6.51 -7.73
CA VAL A 135 -9.36 -7.46 -7.59
C VAL A 135 -9.90 -8.79 -7.11
N TRP A 136 -9.50 -9.87 -7.78
CA TRP A 136 -9.79 -11.24 -7.38
C TRP A 136 -8.62 -11.83 -6.61
N LEU A 137 -8.90 -12.30 -5.40
CA LEU A 137 -7.94 -13.06 -4.58
C LEU A 137 -8.29 -14.54 -4.68
N ARG A 138 -7.39 -15.33 -5.27
CA ARG A 138 -7.63 -16.75 -5.58
C ARG A 138 -7.19 -17.71 -4.48
N ALA A 139 -6.39 -17.22 -3.52
CA ALA A 139 -5.89 -18.04 -2.42
C ALA A 139 -5.63 -17.14 -1.21
N ALA A 140 -5.43 -17.74 -0.03
CA ALA A 140 -5.12 -16.99 1.16
C ALA A 140 -3.83 -16.17 0.97
N PRO A 141 -3.84 -14.87 1.29
CA PRO A 141 -2.66 -14.03 1.12
C PRO A 141 -1.60 -14.37 2.15
N ARG A 142 -0.34 -14.25 1.75
CA ARG A 142 0.81 -14.42 2.64
C ARG A 142 1.82 -13.34 2.37
N LEU A 143 2.30 -12.71 3.42
CA LEU A 143 3.35 -11.70 3.38
C LEU A 143 4.48 -12.14 4.30
N THR A 144 5.71 -12.16 3.76
CA THR A 144 6.91 -12.49 4.55
C THR A 144 7.73 -11.22 4.75
N LEU A 145 8.01 -10.92 6.01
CA LEU A 145 8.88 -9.83 6.41
C LEU A 145 10.25 -10.38 6.86
N PRO A 146 11.31 -9.57 6.74
CA PRO A 146 12.63 -9.99 7.23
C PRO A 146 12.68 -10.17 8.73
#